data_f636ef4005753bbf2d82a05087aa4416
#
_entry.id   f636ef4005753bbf2d82a05087aa4416
#
_cell.length_a   1.000
_cell.length_b   1.000
_cell.length_c   1.000
_cell.angle_alpha   90.00
_cell.angle_beta   90.00
_cell.angle_gamma   90.00
#
_symmetry.space_group_name_H-M   'P 1'
#
loop_
_entity.id
_entity.type
_entity.pdbx_description
1 polymer ?
#
loop_
_entity_poly.entity_id
_entity_poly.type
_entity_poly.pdbx_seq_one_letter_code
_entity_poly.pdbx_strand_id
1 'polypeptide(L)'
;MSPRTFPPAPGWSPGSHRIKAPLEYSRGPDKAWVYGALRVRDGQALTFTAPARNTAGYRQLLDRLDRANSDGELYVISDNLSSHKSPPIQEWLAAHPRVHPVPTPVGACWLNLQEAWWRLLRREAFAGQTFADATEIDYATRVATEQLNRRARPWVWGRPEPPGRHRRHCFVYRL
;
A
#
# COMPACT_ATOMS: atom_id res chain seq x y z
N MET A 1 0.92 -1.83 -6.12
CA MET A 1 1.98 -2.85 -6.01
C MET A 1 1.69 -3.95 -7.01
N SER A 2 2.70 -4.49 -7.66
CA SER A 2 2.56 -5.65 -8.57
C SER A 2 3.33 -6.81 -7.93
N PRO A 3 2.66 -7.77 -7.28
CA PRO A 3 3.33 -8.95 -6.78
C PRO A 3 3.89 -9.73 -7.97
N ARG A 4 5.17 -10.03 -7.87
CA ARG A 4 5.84 -10.97 -8.76
C ARG A 4 6.02 -12.26 -7.99
N THR A 5 5.86 -13.35 -8.69
CA THR A 5 6.00 -14.69 -8.17
C THR A 5 7.40 -14.96 -7.63
N PHE A 6 7.78 -14.62 -6.51
CA PHE A 6 8.99 -14.95 -5.72
C PHE A 6 9.77 -13.73 -5.21
N PRO A 7 9.59 -13.31 -3.97
CA PRO A 7 10.72 -12.88 -3.18
C PRO A 7 11.47 -14.14 -2.68
N PRO A 8 12.80 -14.23 -2.82
CA PRO A 8 13.56 -15.31 -2.21
C PRO A 8 13.37 -15.24 -0.68
N ALA A 9 12.73 -16.27 -0.10
CA ALA A 9 12.73 -16.41 1.34
C ALA A 9 14.10 -16.90 1.80
N PRO A 10 14.72 -16.33 2.84
CA PRO A 10 15.89 -16.91 3.45
C PRO A 10 15.49 -18.25 4.08
N GLY A 11 16.01 -19.34 3.55
CA GLY A 11 15.86 -20.67 4.13
C GLY A 11 17.01 -20.98 5.09
N TRP A 12 16.71 -21.68 6.17
CA TRP A 12 17.71 -22.26 7.07
C TRP A 12 17.96 -23.71 6.66
N SER A 13 19.23 -24.11 6.54
CA SER A 13 19.66 -25.50 6.36
C SER A 13 20.46 -25.94 7.57
N PRO A 14 20.18 -27.11 8.14
CA PRO A 14 21.07 -27.70 9.14
C PRO A 14 22.40 -28.05 8.46
N GLY A 15 23.46 -27.32 8.78
CA GLY A 15 24.77 -27.62 8.25
C GLY A 15 25.43 -26.51 7.44
N SER A 16 25.23 -25.26 7.78
CA SER A 16 25.93 -24.06 7.23
C SER A 16 25.90 -23.86 5.68
N HIS A 17 25.22 -24.70 4.94
CA HIS A 17 25.05 -24.55 3.50
C HIS A 17 23.74 -23.76 3.20
N ARG A 18 23.87 -22.67 2.46
CA ARG A 18 22.69 -21.98 1.93
C ARG A 18 21.94 -22.90 0.97
N ILE A 19 20.66 -23.15 1.24
CA ILE A 19 19.79 -23.77 0.26
C ILE A 19 19.63 -22.78 -0.89
N LYS A 20 20.26 -23.04 -2.01
CA LYS A 20 19.95 -22.38 -3.27
C LYS A 20 18.78 -23.13 -3.89
N ALA A 21 17.55 -22.74 -3.58
CA ALA A 21 16.45 -23.17 -4.41
C ALA A 21 16.67 -22.62 -5.83
N PRO A 22 16.52 -23.43 -6.89
CA PRO A 22 16.52 -22.91 -8.24
C PRO A 22 15.36 -21.91 -8.34
N LEU A 23 15.68 -20.64 -8.51
CA LEU A 23 14.70 -19.59 -8.78
C LEU A 23 14.22 -19.80 -10.21
N GLU A 24 13.09 -20.44 -10.39
CA GLU A 24 12.38 -20.36 -11.65
C GLU A 24 11.89 -18.93 -11.83
N TYR A 25 12.64 -18.15 -12.61
CA TYR A 25 12.24 -16.80 -13.05
C TYR A 25 11.16 -16.84 -14.15
N SER A 26 10.41 -17.92 -14.26
CA SER A 26 9.25 -17.97 -15.13
C SER A 26 8.25 -16.94 -14.62
N ARG A 27 8.22 -15.79 -15.29
CA ARG A 27 7.15 -14.82 -15.09
C ARG A 27 5.86 -15.50 -15.48
N GLY A 28 5.07 -15.92 -14.50
CA GLY A 28 3.73 -16.39 -14.75
C GLY A 28 2.97 -15.38 -15.63
N PRO A 29 2.07 -15.84 -16.51
CA PRO A 29 1.34 -14.97 -17.44
C PRO A 29 0.47 -13.93 -16.72
N ASP A 30 0.09 -14.21 -15.48
CA ASP A 30 -0.89 -13.42 -14.75
C ASP A 30 -0.22 -12.38 -13.85
N LYS A 31 -0.57 -11.11 -14.08
CA LYS A 31 -0.21 -9.98 -13.23
C LYS A 31 -1.44 -9.51 -12.49
N ALA A 32 -1.42 -9.60 -11.18
CA ALA A 32 -2.37 -8.86 -10.35
C ALA A 32 -1.76 -7.52 -9.90
N TRP A 33 -2.57 -6.45 -9.94
CA TRP A 33 -2.21 -5.17 -9.38
C TRP A 33 -2.97 -4.95 -8.08
N VAL A 34 -2.25 -4.81 -6.97
CA VAL A 34 -2.86 -4.51 -5.68
C VAL A 34 -3.01 -3.01 -5.53
N TYR A 35 -4.25 -2.57 -5.43
CA TYR A 35 -4.63 -1.23 -5.01
C TYR A 35 -4.83 -1.21 -3.49
N GLY A 36 -4.61 -0.07 -2.87
CA GLY A 36 -4.91 0.06 -1.46
C GLY A 36 -4.73 1.47 -0.96
N ALA A 37 -5.37 1.73 0.17
CA ALA A 37 -5.25 2.97 0.92
C ALA A 37 -5.16 2.66 2.42
N LEU A 38 -4.37 3.44 3.11
CA LEU A 38 -4.16 3.39 4.55
C LEU A 38 -4.88 4.57 5.20
N ARG A 39 -5.81 4.29 6.10
CA ARG A 39 -6.42 5.31 6.93
C ARG A 39 -5.52 5.61 8.13
N VAL A 40 -4.89 6.78 8.12
CA VAL A 40 -3.84 7.15 9.07
C VAL A 40 -4.35 7.19 10.51
N ARG A 41 -5.60 7.64 10.69
CA ARG A 41 -6.24 7.83 12.00
C ARG A 41 -6.23 6.59 12.89
N ASP A 42 -6.43 5.42 12.32
CA ASP A 42 -6.57 4.14 13.05
C ASP A 42 -5.70 3.02 12.48
N GLY A 43 -5.01 3.28 11.37
CA GLY A 43 -4.16 2.30 10.71
C GLY A 43 -4.91 1.23 9.92
N GLN A 44 -6.22 1.36 9.75
CA GLN A 44 -7.01 0.46 8.92
C GLN A 44 -6.66 0.66 7.45
N ALA A 45 -6.52 -0.42 6.73
CA ALA A 45 -6.24 -0.39 5.30
C ALA A 45 -7.35 -1.07 4.51
N LEU A 46 -7.62 -0.52 3.34
CA LEU A 46 -8.50 -1.11 2.33
C LEU A 46 -7.63 -1.57 1.17
N THR A 47 -7.79 -2.80 0.71
CA THR A 47 -7.10 -3.32 -0.46
C THR A 47 -8.05 -4.06 -1.40
N PHE A 48 -7.66 -4.15 -2.66
CA PHE A 48 -8.26 -5.05 -3.65
C PHE A 48 -7.26 -5.28 -4.78
N THR A 49 -7.49 -6.31 -5.58
CA THR A 49 -6.69 -6.62 -6.75
C THR A 49 -7.42 -6.25 -8.04
N ALA A 50 -6.66 -5.93 -9.08
CA ALA A 50 -7.16 -5.65 -10.41
C ALA A 50 -6.18 -6.17 -11.48
N PRO A 51 -6.64 -6.45 -12.71
CA PRO A 51 -5.75 -6.95 -13.77
C PRO A 51 -4.82 -5.89 -14.33
N ALA A 52 -5.11 -4.61 -14.12
CA ALA A 52 -4.31 -3.52 -14.65
C ALA A 52 -4.21 -2.34 -13.67
N ARG A 53 -3.10 -1.56 -13.79
CA ARG A 53 -2.94 -0.27 -13.12
C ARG A 53 -3.34 0.84 -14.09
N ASN A 54 -4.54 1.32 -13.96
CA ASN A 54 -5.13 2.31 -14.86
C ASN A 54 -6.11 3.26 -14.12
N THR A 55 -6.69 4.19 -14.85
CA THR A 55 -7.70 5.14 -14.37
C THR A 55 -8.93 4.44 -13.77
N ALA A 56 -9.40 3.35 -14.38
CA ALA A 56 -10.57 2.61 -13.87
C ALA A 56 -10.31 1.99 -12.50
N GLY A 57 -9.13 1.39 -12.30
CA GLY A 57 -8.72 0.87 -11.00
C GLY A 57 -8.58 1.96 -9.93
N TYR A 58 -8.07 3.14 -10.31
CA TYR A 58 -7.99 4.26 -9.38
C TYR A 58 -9.37 4.80 -9.02
N ARG A 59 -10.27 4.93 -9.98
CA ARG A 59 -11.67 5.29 -9.73
C ARG A 59 -12.34 4.29 -8.79
N GLN A 60 -12.16 2.99 -9.02
CA GLN A 60 -12.69 1.94 -8.13
C GLN A 60 -12.14 2.07 -6.70
N LEU A 61 -10.88 2.48 -6.53
CA LEU A 61 -10.31 2.78 -5.22
C LEU A 61 -11.06 3.93 -4.55
N LEU A 62 -11.27 5.02 -5.27
CA LEU A 62 -12.01 6.19 -4.76
C LEU A 62 -13.44 5.83 -4.37
N ASP A 63 -14.17 5.08 -5.21
CA ASP A 63 -15.52 4.59 -4.91
C ASP A 63 -15.56 3.76 -3.62
N ARG A 64 -14.55 2.90 -3.42
CA ARG A 64 -14.45 2.08 -2.20
C ARG A 64 -14.11 2.91 -0.97
N LEU A 65 -13.26 3.91 -1.10
CA LEU A 65 -12.92 4.82 -0.01
C LEU A 65 -14.11 5.68 0.40
N ASP A 66 -14.86 6.18 -0.56
CA ASP A 66 -16.05 6.96 -0.32
C ASP A 66 -17.11 6.17 0.44
N ARG A 67 -17.39 4.93 0.01
CA ARG A 67 -18.34 4.02 0.70
C ARG A 67 -17.87 3.59 2.09
N ALA A 68 -16.56 3.42 2.28
CA ALA A 68 -15.99 3.01 3.56
C ALA A 68 -15.91 4.15 4.59
N ASN A 69 -16.14 5.39 4.15
CA ASN A 69 -16.08 6.59 4.97
C ASN A 69 -17.31 7.46 4.64
N SER A 70 -18.48 7.07 5.14
CA SER A 70 -19.77 7.71 4.82
C SER A 70 -19.87 9.18 5.27
N ASP A 71 -19.09 9.55 6.30
CA ASP A 71 -19.23 10.84 6.96
C ASP A 71 -17.94 11.67 6.88
N GLY A 72 -18.11 12.99 6.78
CA GLY A 72 -17.04 13.98 6.83
C GLY A 72 -16.22 14.11 5.54
N GLU A 73 -15.22 14.96 5.61
CA GLU A 73 -14.29 15.25 4.50
C GLU A 73 -13.25 14.11 4.36
N LEU A 74 -12.95 13.73 3.13
CA LEU A 74 -12.01 12.66 2.80
C LEU A 74 -10.81 13.23 2.03
N TYR A 75 -9.67 13.31 2.69
CA TYR A 75 -8.40 13.73 2.07
C TYR A 75 -7.61 12.52 1.59
N VAL A 76 -7.43 12.40 0.28
CA VAL A 76 -6.72 11.27 -0.36
C VAL A 76 -5.32 11.72 -0.78
N ILE A 77 -4.33 11.38 0.03
CA ILE A 77 -2.93 11.67 -0.27
C ILE A 77 -2.40 10.61 -1.23
N SER A 78 -1.93 11.01 -2.40
CA SER A 78 -1.44 10.09 -3.43
C SER A 78 -0.26 10.68 -4.20
N ASP A 79 0.46 9.84 -4.92
CA ASP A 79 1.49 10.28 -5.85
C ASP A 79 0.90 11.00 -7.09
N ASN A 80 1.76 11.65 -7.85
CA ASN A 80 1.40 12.48 -9.00
C ASN A 80 1.23 11.69 -10.31
N LEU A 81 0.68 10.46 -10.28
CA LEU A 81 0.45 9.69 -11.50
C LEU A 81 -0.57 10.36 -12.44
N SER A 82 -0.32 10.25 -13.75
CA SER A 82 -1.23 10.81 -14.77
C SER A 82 -2.64 10.22 -14.69
N SER A 83 -2.77 8.94 -14.30
CA SER A 83 -4.05 8.28 -14.09
C SER A 83 -4.91 8.93 -13.00
N HIS A 84 -4.29 9.62 -12.03
CA HIS A 84 -4.99 10.32 -10.94
C HIS A 84 -5.56 11.67 -11.36
N LYS A 85 -5.09 12.21 -12.50
CA LYS A 85 -5.48 13.53 -13.03
C LYS A 85 -6.29 13.43 -14.33
N SER A 86 -6.68 12.23 -14.71
CA SER A 86 -7.40 12.00 -15.97
C SER A 86 -8.82 12.59 -15.94
N PRO A 87 -9.42 12.95 -17.10
CA PRO A 87 -10.76 13.53 -17.16
C PRO A 87 -11.83 12.72 -16.41
N PRO A 88 -11.90 11.37 -16.52
CA PRO A 88 -12.88 10.59 -15.77
C PRO A 88 -12.74 10.68 -14.24
N ILE A 89 -11.54 10.97 -13.74
CA ILE A 89 -11.32 11.19 -12.29
C ILE A 89 -11.78 12.58 -11.91
N GLN A 90 -11.54 13.60 -12.74
CA GLN A 90 -12.01 14.96 -12.48
C GLN A 90 -13.54 15.02 -12.46
N GLU A 91 -14.22 14.36 -13.38
CA GLU A 91 -15.68 14.22 -13.39
C GLU A 91 -16.20 13.52 -12.12
N TRP A 92 -15.54 12.45 -11.73
CA TRP A 92 -15.88 11.73 -10.51
C TRP A 92 -15.73 12.63 -9.27
N LEU A 93 -14.62 13.36 -9.15
CA LEU A 93 -14.37 14.29 -8.04
C LEU A 93 -15.39 15.43 -8.01
N ALA A 94 -15.80 15.95 -9.16
CA ALA A 94 -16.85 16.98 -9.25
C ALA A 94 -18.19 16.49 -8.69
N ALA A 95 -18.48 15.18 -8.84
CA ALA A 95 -19.68 14.55 -8.28
C ALA A 95 -19.54 14.17 -6.79
N HIS A 96 -18.31 14.20 -6.24
CA HIS A 96 -18.02 13.83 -4.85
C HIS A 96 -17.25 14.94 -4.13
N PRO A 97 -17.90 16.10 -3.85
CA PRO A 97 -17.22 17.30 -3.38
C PRO A 97 -16.53 17.15 -2.02
N ARG A 98 -16.88 16.16 -1.22
CA ARG A 98 -16.25 15.84 0.06
C ARG A 98 -14.90 15.08 -0.08
N VAL A 99 -14.54 14.65 -1.30
CA VAL A 99 -13.29 13.93 -1.56
C VAL A 99 -12.24 14.86 -2.12
N HIS A 100 -11.16 15.07 -1.36
CA HIS A 100 -10.10 16.02 -1.68
C HIS A 100 -8.81 15.29 -2.05
N PRO A 101 -8.40 15.24 -3.32
CA PRO A 101 -7.11 14.70 -3.70
C PRO A 101 -5.98 15.63 -3.26
N VAL A 102 -5.01 15.10 -2.54
CA VAL A 102 -3.81 15.81 -2.09
C VAL A 102 -2.59 15.14 -2.71
N PRO A 103 -2.08 15.65 -3.83
CA PRO A 103 -0.90 15.08 -4.46
C PRO A 103 0.36 15.36 -3.63
N THR A 104 1.21 14.35 -3.48
CA THR A 104 2.55 14.56 -2.89
C THR A 104 3.41 15.43 -3.81
N PRO A 105 4.34 16.23 -3.27
CA PRO A 105 5.28 16.97 -4.10
C PRO A 105 6.08 16.05 -5.03
N VAL A 106 6.46 16.57 -6.20
CA VAL A 106 7.27 15.82 -7.17
C VAL A 106 8.60 15.43 -6.51
N GLY A 107 8.98 14.16 -6.64
CA GLY A 107 10.19 13.62 -6.02
C GLY A 107 10.08 13.25 -4.53
N ALA A 108 8.94 13.52 -3.88
CA ALA A 108 8.72 13.26 -2.46
C ALA A 108 7.83 12.03 -2.20
N CYS A 109 8.00 10.96 -2.96
CA CYS A 109 7.24 9.70 -2.79
C CYS A 109 7.40 9.08 -1.38
N TRP A 110 8.52 9.36 -0.70
CA TRP A 110 8.78 8.93 0.67
C TRP A 110 7.83 9.55 1.72
N LEU A 111 7.14 10.63 1.37
CA LEU A 111 6.07 11.21 2.20
C LEU A 111 4.80 10.34 2.21
N ASN A 112 4.67 9.37 1.32
CA ASN A 112 3.52 8.51 1.29
C ASN A 112 3.65 7.36 2.31
N LEU A 113 2.97 7.46 3.45
CA LEU A 113 2.94 6.43 4.51
C LEU A 113 2.48 5.06 4.01
N GLN A 114 1.72 5.02 2.93
CA GLN A 114 1.28 3.78 2.28
C GLN A 114 2.47 2.88 1.88
N GLU A 115 3.64 3.45 1.54
CA GLU A 115 4.82 2.66 1.20
C GLU A 115 5.33 1.82 2.37
N ALA A 116 5.26 2.35 3.59
CA ALA A 116 5.63 1.60 4.79
C ALA A 116 4.62 0.46 5.05
N TRP A 117 3.33 0.71 4.85
CA TRP A 117 2.30 -0.31 4.97
C TRP A 117 2.43 -1.40 3.91
N TRP A 118 2.81 -1.04 2.67
CA TRP A 118 3.10 -2.03 1.61
C TRP A 118 4.20 -3.02 1.98
N ARG A 119 5.19 -2.60 2.78
CA ARG A 119 6.23 -3.53 3.28
C ARG A 119 5.65 -4.57 4.22
N LEU A 120 4.71 -4.18 5.08
CA LEU A 120 4.00 -5.10 5.96
C LEU A 120 3.17 -6.09 5.15
N LEU A 121 2.37 -5.62 4.20
CA LEU A 121 1.57 -6.48 3.34
C LEU A 121 2.45 -7.47 2.55
N ARG A 122 3.56 -7.02 1.96
CA ARG A 122 4.48 -7.91 1.24
C ARG A 122 5.00 -9.04 2.13
N ARG A 123 5.33 -8.73 3.36
CA ARG A 123 5.82 -9.73 4.31
C ARG A 123 4.73 -10.72 4.70
N GLU A 124 3.53 -10.27 4.95
CA GLU A 124 2.43 -11.11 5.42
C GLU A 124 1.78 -11.93 4.29
N ALA A 125 1.61 -11.32 3.11
CA ALA A 125 0.87 -11.94 2.01
C ALA A 125 1.77 -12.72 1.03
N PHE A 126 3.02 -12.27 0.81
CA PHE A 126 3.79 -12.72 -0.35
C PHE A 126 5.15 -13.32 -0.03
N ALA A 127 5.70 -13.07 1.17
CA ALA A 127 7.02 -13.60 1.52
C ALA A 127 6.97 -15.12 1.64
N GLY A 128 7.81 -15.79 0.86
CA GLY A 128 7.91 -17.26 0.86
C GLY A 128 6.72 -17.99 0.23
N GLN A 129 5.82 -17.25 -0.45
CA GLN A 129 4.65 -17.82 -1.13
C GLN A 129 4.87 -17.90 -2.64
N THR A 130 4.31 -18.95 -3.24
CA THR A 130 4.18 -19.10 -4.68
C THR A 130 2.70 -19.06 -5.03
N PHE A 131 2.36 -18.41 -6.13
CA PHE A 131 0.97 -18.26 -6.56
C PHE A 131 0.81 -18.87 -7.94
N ALA A 132 -0.17 -19.73 -8.10
CA ALA A 132 -0.50 -20.35 -9.37
C ALA A 132 -1.21 -19.35 -10.30
N ASP A 133 -2.06 -18.49 -9.73
CA ASP A 133 -2.86 -17.54 -10.47
C ASP A 133 -3.15 -16.23 -9.70
N ALA A 134 -3.87 -15.31 -10.34
CA ALA A 134 -4.24 -14.04 -9.76
C ALA A 134 -5.26 -14.17 -8.61
N THR A 135 -6.03 -15.24 -8.57
CA THR A 135 -7.04 -15.50 -7.53
C THR A 135 -6.37 -15.81 -6.19
N GLU A 136 -5.28 -16.58 -6.23
CA GLU A 136 -4.48 -16.86 -5.01
C GLU A 136 -3.83 -15.58 -4.48
N ILE A 137 -3.35 -14.71 -5.37
CA ILE A 137 -2.81 -13.39 -4.99
C ILE A 137 -3.89 -12.52 -4.33
N ASP A 138 -5.11 -12.53 -4.89
CA ASP A 138 -6.24 -11.81 -4.30
C ASP A 138 -6.58 -12.34 -2.92
N TYR A 139 -6.71 -13.65 -2.79
CA TYR A 139 -6.97 -14.30 -1.50
C TYR A 139 -5.92 -13.96 -0.45
N ALA A 140 -4.62 -14.12 -0.78
CA ALA A 140 -3.53 -13.81 0.12
C ALA A 140 -3.51 -12.32 0.52
N THR A 141 -3.78 -11.42 -0.43
CA THR A 141 -3.88 -9.98 -0.18
C THR A 141 -5.01 -9.67 0.80
N ARG A 142 -6.19 -10.24 0.59
CA ARG A 142 -7.36 -10.03 1.45
C ARG A 142 -7.10 -10.55 2.86
N VAL A 143 -6.64 -11.81 3.00
CA VAL A 143 -6.35 -12.41 4.30
C VAL A 143 -5.30 -11.62 5.07
N ALA A 144 -4.20 -11.25 4.42
CA ALA A 144 -3.14 -10.46 5.06
C ALA A 144 -3.62 -9.06 5.46
N THR A 145 -4.46 -8.42 4.64
CA THR A 145 -5.06 -7.11 4.98
C THR A 145 -5.96 -7.23 6.21
N GLU A 146 -6.80 -8.25 6.29
CA GLU A 146 -7.65 -8.51 7.46
C GLU A 146 -6.82 -8.73 8.73
N GLN A 147 -5.74 -9.53 8.64
CA GLN A 147 -4.83 -9.77 9.75
C GLN A 147 -4.11 -8.50 10.21
N LEU A 148 -3.64 -7.68 9.28
CA LEU A 148 -3.03 -6.39 9.58
C LEU A 148 -4.03 -5.43 10.22
N ASN A 149 -5.27 -5.40 9.74
CA ASN A 149 -6.33 -4.57 10.27
C ASN A 149 -6.75 -4.96 11.70
N ARG A 150 -6.73 -6.25 12.07
CA ARG A 150 -7.02 -6.69 13.44
C ARG A 150 -6.04 -6.14 14.48
N ARG A 151 -4.81 -5.83 14.07
CA ARG A 151 -3.75 -5.26 14.92
C ARG A 151 -3.38 -3.83 14.55
N ALA A 152 -4.23 -3.18 13.75
CA ALA A 152 -3.99 -1.82 13.28
C ALA A 152 -3.91 -0.83 14.45
N ARG A 153 -3.08 0.17 14.28
CA ARG A 153 -2.90 1.29 15.21
C ARG A 153 -2.71 2.57 14.41
N PRO A 154 -3.04 3.73 14.98
CA PRO A 154 -2.80 5.01 14.34
C PRO A 154 -1.36 5.15 13.82
N TRP A 155 -1.22 5.68 12.61
CA TRP A 155 0.10 5.97 12.02
C TRP A 155 0.48 7.41 12.32
N VAL A 156 1.65 7.57 12.95
CA VAL A 156 2.21 8.89 13.28
C VAL A 156 3.51 9.09 12.52
N TRP A 157 3.72 10.28 12.00
CA TRP A 157 5.01 10.67 11.44
C TRP A 157 6.06 10.77 12.54
N GLY A 158 7.17 10.05 12.35
CA GLY A 158 8.25 10.04 13.31
C GLY A 158 7.99 9.11 14.50
N ARG A 159 8.91 9.13 15.45
CA ARG A 159 8.73 8.45 16.74
C ARG A 159 7.90 9.33 17.65
N PRO A 160 6.90 8.80 18.36
CA PRO A 160 6.24 9.53 19.43
C PRO A 160 7.34 10.02 20.39
N GLU A 161 7.31 11.28 20.74
CA GLU A 161 8.23 11.78 21.78
C GLU A 161 7.92 11.05 23.08
N PRO A 162 8.93 10.42 23.74
CA PRO A 162 8.72 9.87 25.05
C PRO A 162 8.33 11.00 25.99
N PRO A 163 7.31 10.84 26.83
CA PRO A 163 6.90 11.88 27.75
C PRO A 163 8.10 12.30 28.63
N GLY A 164 8.45 13.59 28.61
CA GLY A 164 9.43 14.18 29.51
C GLY A 164 10.86 14.39 28.96
N ARG A 165 11.18 14.06 27.71
CA ARG A 165 12.46 14.46 27.10
C ARG A 165 12.29 15.69 26.21
N HIS A 166 12.65 16.87 26.75
CA HIS A 166 12.93 18.04 25.92
C HIS A 166 14.12 17.73 25.00
N ARG A 167 13.90 17.64 23.71
CA ARG A 167 14.99 17.58 22.73
C ARG A 167 15.70 18.94 22.73
N ARG A 168 16.95 18.96 23.19
CA ARG A 168 17.79 20.15 23.15
C ARG A 168 18.25 20.57 21.74
N HIS A 169 17.97 19.74 20.71
CA HIS A 169 18.37 20.03 19.34
C HIS A 169 17.20 19.74 18.39
N CYS A 170 16.70 20.79 17.80
CA CYS A 170 15.79 20.73 16.67
C CYS A 170 16.63 20.83 15.40
N PHE A 171 16.71 19.74 14.61
CA PHE A 171 17.33 19.80 13.30
C PHE A 171 16.29 20.27 12.29
N VAL A 172 16.41 21.52 11.85
CA VAL A 172 15.62 22.06 10.75
C VAL A 172 16.43 21.86 9.47
N TYR A 173 16.01 20.93 8.61
CA TYR A 173 16.56 20.84 7.28
C TYR A 173 15.86 21.88 6.40
N ARG A 174 16.61 22.89 5.95
CA ARG A 174 16.21 23.75 4.85
C ARG A 174 16.70 23.09 3.57
N LEU A 175 15.76 22.76 2.69
CA LEU A 175 16.04 22.36 1.31
C LEU A 175 16.25 23.59 0.46
#